data_82b68a7e2e1ce0e05953a42e556e3f71
#
_entry.id   82b68a7e2e1ce0e05953a42e556e3f71
#
_cell.length_a   1.000
_cell.length_b   1.000
_cell.length_c   1.000
_cell.angle_alpha   90.00
_cell.angle_beta   90.00
_cell.angle_gamma   90.00
#
_symmetry.space_group_name_H-M   'P 1'
#
loop_
_entity.id
_entity.type
_entity.pdbx_description
1 polymer ?
#
loop_
_entity_poly.entity_id
_entity_poly.type
_entity_poly.pdbx_seq_one_letter_code
_entity_poly.pdbx_strand_id
1 'polypeptide(L)'
;MSDGPVIVTGAAGFIGMHVAERLLDRGETVIGVDVFNDYYDPALKAARAARLDGRPGFTMVRMDIADDAAMMALVRDSGAKRIVHLAAQAGVRYSIENPFAYQRSNLAGHLSVLEAARHNGVTHMVYASSSSVYGDRPLEGAGFKETDPVDAPVSLYAATKRANELMSISYAKLYGFPMSGLRFFTVYGPWGRPDMAYYGFTQKILGGQSIEVYGEGRMARDFTYIDDIVDGIVGVLDNPPAQGGHEIYNIGDNDPVGLMEMITTLETAIGQEAVKVMRPMQPGDVTATFADIDKLHALTGYKPKVKLAQGLDRFAKWYAEFYGR
;
A
#
# COMPACT_ATOMS: atom_id res chain seq x y z
N MET A 1 18.15 -1.84 -23.91
CA MET A 1 18.83 -2.70 -22.91
C MET A 1 18.06 -2.51 -21.62
N SER A 2 17.66 -3.58 -20.94
CA SER A 2 16.93 -3.44 -19.65
C SER A 2 17.86 -2.78 -18.63
N ASP A 3 17.37 -1.77 -17.92
CA ASP A 3 18.12 -1.05 -16.86
C ASP A 3 18.41 -1.92 -15.61
N GLY A 4 18.59 -3.22 -15.77
CA GLY A 4 18.72 -4.19 -14.66
C GLY A 4 17.36 -4.56 -14.06
N PRO A 5 17.34 -5.40 -13.01
CA PRO A 5 16.11 -5.80 -12.34
C PRO A 5 15.48 -4.65 -11.56
N VAL A 6 14.15 -4.74 -11.36
CA VAL A 6 13.42 -3.90 -10.40
C VAL A 6 13.34 -4.63 -9.07
N ILE A 7 13.79 -4.00 -7.99
CA ILE A 7 13.57 -4.55 -6.64
C ILE A 7 12.17 -4.11 -6.16
N VAL A 8 11.34 -5.08 -5.75
CA VAL A 8 10.05 -4.83 -5.13
C VAL A 8 10.11 -5.33 -3.68
N THR A 9 10.17 -4.43 -2.71
CA THR A 9 10.10 -4.83 -1.30
C THR A 9 8.66 -4.97 -0.84
N GLY A 10 8.38 -5.91 0.06
CA GLY A 10 7.02 -6.28 0.42
C GLY A 10 6.33 -7.13 -0.66
N ALA A 11 7.11 -7.90 -1.42
CA ALA A 11 6.63 -8.66 -2.59
C ALA A 11 5.65 -9.80 -2.24
N ALA A 12 5.65 -10.33 -1.02
CA ALA A 12 4.62 -11.25 -0.52
C ALA A 12 3.44 -10.51 0.15
N GLY A 13 3.45 -9.16 0.11
CA GLY A 13 2.35 -8.31 0.54
C GLY A 13 1.28 -8.18 -0.54
N PHE A 14 0.14 -7.56 -0.17
CA PHE A 14 -1.00 -7.35 -1.06
C PHE A 14 -0.61 -6.56 -2.33
N ILE A 15 -0.13 -5.35 -2.16
CA ILE A 15 0.20 -4.46 -3.29
C ILE A 15 1.48 -4.96 -3.98
N GLY A 16 2.48 -5.38 -3.21
CA GLY A 16 3.79 -5.80 -3.75
C GLY A 16 3.70 -6.99 -4.69
N MET A 17 2.86 -7.98 -4.39
CA MET A 17 2.64 -9.14 -5.26
C MET A 17 2.06 -8.69 -6.62
N HIS A 18 1.01 -7.86 -6.62
CA HIS A 18 0.39 -7.38 -7.87
C HIS A 18 1.32 -6.48 -8.69
N VAL A 19 2.14 -5.66 -8.04
CA VAL A 19 3.17 -4.87 -8.73
C VAL A 19 4.21 -5.78 -9.36
N ALA A 20 4.69 -6.79 -8.64
CA ALA A 20 5.64 -7.77 -9.18
C ALA A 20 5.05 -8.52 -10.39
N GLU A 21 3.79 -8.98 -10.30
CA GLU A 21 3.08 -9.61 -11.42
C GLU A 21 3.04 -8.67 -12.66
N ARG A 22 2.64 -7.41 -12.46
CA ARG A 22 2.54 -6.43 -13.55
C ARG A 22 3.89 -6.18 -14.22
N LEU A 23 4.97 -6.05 -13.45
CA LEU A 23 6.32 -5.83 -14.00
C LEU A 23 6.79 -7.05 -14.79
N LEU A 24 6.54 -8.27 -14.28
CA LEU A 24 6.84 -9.52 -15.00
C LEU A 24 6.02 -9.65 -16.29
N ASP A 25 4.72 -9.26 -16.28
CA ASP A 25 3.87 -9.26 -17.49
C ASP A 25 4.38 -8.28 -18.57
N ARG A 26 5.11 -7.25 -18.16
CA ARG A 26 5.82 -6.32 -19.05
C ARG A 26 7.16 -6.86 -19.57
N GLY A 27 7.56 -8.06 -19.12
CA GLY A 27 8.85 -8.67 -19.47
C GLY A 27 10.04 -8.12 -18.68
N GLU A 28 9.80 -7.47 -17.56
CA GLU A 28 10.85 -6.97 -16.67
C GLU A 28 11.36 -8.09 -15.74
N THR A 29 12.62 -7.99 -15.32
CA THR A 29 13.16 -8.85 -14.27
C THR A 29 12.86 -8.23 -12.90
N VAL A 30 12.35 -9.03 -11.96
CA VAL A 30 11.93 -8.57 -10.65
C VAL A 30 12.61 -9.38 -9.55
N ILE A 31 13.18 -8.67 -8.58
CA ILE A 31 13.66 -9.25 -7.32
C ILE A 31 12.67 -8.84 -6.23
N GLY A 32 11.88 -9.80 -5.76
CA GLY A 32 10.97 -9.63 -4.63
C GLY A 32 11.70 -9.77 -3.30
N VAL A 33 11.44 -8.88 -2.36
CA VAL A 33 11.96 -8.95 -0.98
C VAL A 33 10.81 -8.97 -0.01
N ASP A 34 10.75 -9.94 0.91
CA ASP A 34 9.78 -9.97 2.01
C ASP A 34 10.35 -10.73 3.21
N VAL A 35 9.95 -10.33 4.42
CA VAL A 35 10.36 -11.00 5.66
C VAL A 35 9.44 -12.16 6.03
N PHE A 36 8.24 -12.21 5.45
CA PHE A 36 7.19 -13.18 5.76
C PHE A 36 6.83 -13.20 7.26
N ASN A 37 6.67 -12.01 7.88
CA ASN A 37 6.25 -11.91 9.27
C ASN A 37 4.83 -12.45 9.48
N ASP A 38 4.49 -12.70 10.73
CA ASP A 38 3.24 -13.30 11.23
C ASP A 38 2.19 -12.27 11.67
N TYR A 39 2.26 -11.03 11.19
CA TYR A 39 1.28 -9.98 11.51
C TYR A 39 -0.16 -10.41 11.20
N TYR A 40 -0.35 -11.20 10.16
CA TYR A 40 -1.56 -11.96 9.86
C TYR A 40 -1.15 -13.33 9.33
N ASP A 41 -2.12 -14.22 9.08
CA ASP A 41 -1.87 -15.60 8.66
C ASP A 41 -0.76 -15.69 7.58
N PRO A 42 0.39 -16.30 7.90
CA PRO A 42 1.50 -16.46 6.96
C PRO A 42 1.15 -17.26 5.70
N ALA A 43 0.11 -18.10 5.76
CA ALA A 43 -0.36 -18.89 4.61
C ALA A 43 -0.80 -17.96 3.45
N LEU A 44 -1.40 -16.82 3.74
CA LEU A 44 -1.78 -15.85 2.71
C LEU A 44 -0.54 -15.22 2.04
N LYS A 45 0.53 -14.94 2.80
CA LYS A 45 1.79 -14.45 2.22
C LYS A 45 2.47 -15.53 1.38
N ALA A 46 2.49 -16.77 1.86
CA ALA A 46 3.03 -17.90 1.11
C ALA A 46 2.25 -18.13 -0.20
N ALA A 47 0.92 -18.05 -0.16
CA ALA A 47 0.09 -18.17 -1.36
C ALA A 47 0.32 -17.05 -2.38
N ARG A 48 0.52 -15.79 -1.93
CA ARG A 48 0.89 -14.68 -2.80
C ARG A 48 2.28 -14.90 -3.44
N ALA A 49 3.26 -15.34 -2.66
CA ALA A 49 4.59 -15.66 -3.17
C ALA A 49 4.55 -16.78 -4.20
N ALA A 50 3.75 -17.85 -3.96
CA ALA A 50 3.58 -18.96 -4.88
C ALA A 50 3.04 -18.54 -6.26
N ARG A 51 2.29 -17.43 -6.36
CA ARG A 51 1.86 -16.87 -7.66
C ARG A 51 3.00 -16.34 -8.51
N LEU A 52 4.06 -15.91 -7.85
CA LEU A 52 5.26 -15.33 -8.48
C LEU A 52 6.32 -16.40 -8.74
N ASP A 53 6.34 -17.46 -7.93
CA ASP A 53 7.30 -18.55 -8.02
C ASP A 53 7.25 -19.24 -9.40
N GLY A 54 8.44 -19.51 -9.95
CA GLY A 54 8.58 -20.15 -11.26
C GLY A 54 8.27 -19.24 -12.45
N ARG A 55 7.85 -18.00 -12.24
CA ARG A 55 7.68 -17.05 -13.35
C ARG A 55 9.05 -16.65 -13.90
N PRO A 56 9.24 -16.66 -15.23
CA PRO A 56 10.49 -16.20 -15.83
C PRO A 56 10.82 -14.76 -15.38
N GLY A 57 12.08 -14.53 -14.97
CA GLY A 57 12.53 -13.22 -14.54
C GLY A 57 12.21 -12.87 -13.08
N PHE A 58 11.61 -13.77 -12.29
CA PHE A 58 11.34 -13.53 -10.89
C PHE A 58 12.31 -14.27 -9.95
N THR A 59 12.74 -13.57 -8.89
CA THR A 59 13.49 -14.16 -7.78
C THR A 59 12.96 -13.60 -6.46
N MET A 60 12.58 -14.48 -5.51
CA MET A 60 12.20 -14.08 -4.16
C MET A 60 13.38 -14.18 -3.21
N VAL A 61 13.64 -13.10 -2.48
CA VAL A 61 14.63 -13.04 -1.39
C VAL A 61 13.90 -12.85 -0.07
N ARG A 62 13.99 -13.86 0.81
CA ARG A 62 13.43 -13.78 2.16
C ARG A 62 14.39 -13.04 3.08
N MET A 63 14.09 -11.77 3.39
CA MET A 63 14.98 -10.89 4.12
C MET A 63 14.19 -9.79 4.85
N ASP A 64 14.66 -9.38 6.02
CA ASP A 64 14.18 -8.16 6.67
C ASP A 64 14.89 -6.95 6.06
N ILE A 65 14.14 -5.97 5.57
CA ILE A 65 14.70 -4.73 5.02
C ILE A 65 15.45 -3.88 6.07
N ALA A 66 15.24 -4.14 7.37
CA ALA A 66 15.97 -3.49 8.46
C ALA A 66 17.37 -4.11 8.71
N ASP A 67 17.73 -5.15 7.96
CA ASP A 67 19.13 -5.64 7.87
C ASP A 67 19.84 -4.82 6.79
N ASP A 68 20.52 -3.77 7.23
CA ASP A 68 21.20 -2.79 6.37
C ASP A 68 22.33 -3.42 5.57
N ALA A 69 23.10 -4.34 6.13
CA ALA A 69 24.17 -5.03 5.45
C ALA A 69 23.62 -5.94 4.33
N ALA A 70 22.57 -6.71 4.61
CA ALA A 70 21.93 -7.57 3.63
C ALA A 70 21.26 -6.74 2.50
N MET A 71 20.58 -5.63 2.83
CA MET A 71 19.95 -4.76 1.85
C MET A 71 20.99 -4.10 0.94
N MET A 72 22.10 -3.62 1.52
CA MET A 72 23.23 -3.06 0.79
C MET A 72 23.84 -4.07 -0.20
N ALA A 73 24.06 -5.30 0.25
CA ALA A 73 24.60 -6.38 -0.58
C ALA A 73 23.63 -6.72 -1.73
N LEU A 74 22.33 -6.83 -1.44
CA LEU A 74 21.32 -7.15 -2.45
C LEU A 74 21.28 -6.12 -3.59
N VAL A 75 21.22 -4.82 -3.26
CA VAL A 75 21.16 -3.77 -4.30
C VAL A 75 22.46 -3.73 -5.10
N ARG A 76 23.62 -3.86 -4.45
CA ARG A 76 24.93 -3.91 -5.11
C ARG A 76 25.02 -5.09 -6.08
N ASP A 77 24.74 -6.30 -5.59
CA ASP A 77 25.01 -7.53 -6.34
C ASP A 77 23.98 -7.77 -7.45
N SER A 78 22.76 -7.26 -7.29
CA SER A 78 21.73 -7.29 -8.34
C SER A 78 21.96 -6.29 -9.46
N GLY A 79 22.67 -5.19 -9.20
CA GLY A 79 22.79 -4.07 -10.13
C GLY A 79 21.47 -3.33 -10.41
N ALA A 80 20.47 -3.49 -9.55
CA ALA A 80 19.17 -2.87 -9.71
C ALA A 80 19.27 -1.33 -9.76
N LYS A 81 18.55 -0.73 -10.70
CA LYS A 81 18.48 0.73 -10.87
C LYS A 81 17.14 1.33 -10.44
N ARG A 82 16.13 0.51 -10.28
CA ARG A 82 14.81 0.94 -9.85
C ARG A 82 14.33 0.13 -8.65
N ILE A 83 13.72 0.80 -7.68
CA ILE A 83 13.16 0.17 -6.48
C ILE A 83 11.71 0.60 -6.31
N VAL A 84 10.81 -0.36 -6.09
CA VAL A 84 9.45 -0.12 -5.59
C VAL A 84 9.41 -0.60 -4.13
N HIS A 85 9.49 0.36 -3.19
CA HIS A 85 9.62 0.10 -1.77
C HIS A 85 8.25 0.14 -1.08
N LEU A 86 7.64 -1.06 -0.93
CA LEU A 86 6.32 -1.24 -0.31
C LEU A 86 6.38 -1.98 1.02
N ALA A 87 7.52 -2.55 1.39
CA ALA A 87 7.70 -3.21 2.68
C ALA A 87 7.54 -2.22 3.83
N ALA A 88 6.60 -2.49 4.71
CA ALA A 88 6.36 -1.72 5.92
C ALA A 88 5.49 -2.51 6.88
N GLN A 89 5.54 -2.16 8.17
CA GLN A 89 4.47 -2.52 9.09
C GLN A 89 3.31 -1.54 8.88
N ALA A 90 2.17 -2.08 8.46
CA ALA A 90 0.95 -1.32 8.21
C ALA A 90 -0.07 -1.49 9.35
N GLY A 91 -1.13 -0.68 9.33
CA GLY A 91 -2.21 -0.73 10.32
C GLY A 91 -2.08 0.35 11.40
N VAL A 92 -3.09 1.23 11.49
CA VAL A 92 -3.11 2.31 12.50
C VAL A 92 -3.22 1.72 13.90
N ARG A 93 -4.14 0.77 14.11
CA ARG A 93 -4.43 0.19 15.43
C ARG A 93 -3.26 -0.61 15.98
N TYR A 94 -2.67 -1.47 15.17
CA TYR A 94 -1.53 -2.26 15.59
C TYR A 94 -0.32 -1.41 15.99
N SER A 95 -0.22 -0.16 15.51
CA SER A 95 0.84 0.76 15.95
C SER A 95 0.71 1.19 17.41
N ILE A 96 -0.48 1.05 18.00
CA ILE A 96 -0.73 1.29 19.43
C ILE A 96 -0.28 0.07 20.25
N GLU A 97 -0.51 -1.14 19.73
CA GLU A 97 -0.23 -2.40 20.42
C GLU A 97 1.26 -2.79 20.32
N ASN A 98 1.87 -2.60 19.15
CA ASN A 98 3.27 -2.98 18.89
C ASN A 98 4.06 -1.85 18.20
N PRO A 99 4.41 -0.76 18.92
CA PRO A 99 5.10 0.40 18.33
C PRO A 99 6.50 0.07 17.80
N PHE A 100 7.21 -0.88 18.40
CA PHE A 100 8.58 -1.24 17.99
C PHE A 100 8.63 -1.93 16.62
N ALA A 101 7.56 -2.63 16.20
CA ALA A 101 7.47 -3.17 14.85
C ALA A 101 7.49 -2.04 13.78
N TYR A 102 6.89 -0.88 14.10
CA TYR A 102 6.89 0.30 13.21
C TYR A 102 8.24 1.01 13.20
N GLN A 103 8.88 1.16 14.34
CA GLN A 103 10.22 1.72 14.41
C GLN A 103 11.20 0.87 13.60
N ARG A 104 11.18 -0.45 13.74
CA ARG A 104 12.06 -1.37 13.01
C ARG A 104 11.75 -1.36 11.51
N SER A 105 10.52 -1.65 11.10
CA SER A 105 10.20 -1.81 9.68
C SER A 105 10.10 -0.49 8.94
N ASN A 106 9.44 0.53 9.53
CA ASN A 106 9.14 1.76 8.81
C ASN A 106 10.26 2.79 8.90
N LEU A 107 11.00 2.87 10.02
CA LEU A 107 12.09 3.85 10.15
C LEU A 107 13.44 3.21 9.81
N ALA A 108 13.87 2.19 10.53
CA ALA A 108 15.15 1.54 10.27
C ALA A 108 15.17 0.86 8.88
N GLY A 109 14.10 0.14 8.50
CA GLY A 109 13.99 -0.49 7.20
C GLY A 109 13.99 0.51 6.04
N HIS A 110 13.25 1.61 6.16
CA HIS A 110 13.26 2.65 5.13
C HIS A 110 14.66 3.29 4.98
N LEU A 111 15.33 3.58 6.09
CA LEU A 111 16.68 4.11 6.08
C LEU A 111 17.66 3.14 5.40
N SER A 112 17.58 1.86 5.70
CA SER A 112 18.40 0.82 5.08
C SER A 112 18.21 0.79 3.56
N VAL A 113 16.97 0.89 3.06
CA VAL A 113 16.71 0.95 1.61
C VAL A 113 17.27 2.23 0.98
N LEU A 114 17.13 3.39 1.65
CA LEU A 114 17.71 4.65 1.20
C LEU A 114 19.24 4.58 1.08
N GLU A 115 19.91 4.04 2.11
CA GLU A 115 21.38 3.86 2.11
C GLU A 115 21.81 2.91 1.00
N ALA A 116 21.15 1.77 0.85
CA ALA A 116 21.45 0.82 -0.21
C ALA A 116 21.26 1.45 -1.60
N ALA A 117 20.20 2.24 -1.79
CA ALA A 117 19.91 2.90 -3.06
C ALA A 117 20.99 3.95 -3.43
N ARG A 118 21.34 4.85 -2.50
CA ARG A 118 22.31 5.93 -2.77
C ARG A 118 23.70 5.41 -3.06
N HIS A 119 24.14 4.34 -2.39
CA HIS A 119 25.48 3.79 -2.56
C HIS A 119 25.66 2.95 -3.83
N ASN A 120 24.56 2.45 -4.42
CA ASN A 120 24.62 1.53 -5.56
C ASN A 120 24.05 2.14 -6.85
N GLY A 121 23.88 3.46 -6.89
CA GLY A 121 23.50 4.19 -8.09
C GLY A 121 22.11 3.84 -8.60
N VAL A 122 21.14 3.68 -7.67
CA VAL A 122 19.73 3.59 -8.01
C VAL A 122 19.30 4.92 -8.63
N THR A 123 18.58 4.85 -9.75
CA THR A 123 18.15 6.01 -10.53
C THR A 123 16.74 6.48 -10.21
N HIS A 124 15.92 5.62 -9.63
CA HIS A 124 14.57 5.96 -9.18
C HIS A 124 14.09 5.02 -8.07
N MET A 125 13.54 5.59 -7.00
CA MET A 125 12.81 4.85 -5.97
C MET A 125 11.39 5.39 -5.83
N VAL A 126 10.40 4.51 -6.03
CA VAL A 126 9.01 4.75 -5.66
C VAL A 126 8.76 4.12 -4.30
N TYR A 127 8.20 4.84 -3.33
CA TYR A 127 7.97 4.30 -2.00
C TYR A 127 6.57 4.57 -1.46
N ALA A 128 6.10 3.70 -0.57
CA ALA A 128 4.79 3.80 0.06
C ALA A 128 4.79 4.81 1.21
N SER A 129 4.07 5.92 1.06
CA SER A 129 3.52 6.73 2.13
C SER A 129 2.07 6.29 2.43
N SER A 130 1.24 7.15 2.99
CA SER A 130 -0.14 6.84 3.38
C SER A 130 -0.98 8.11 3.51
N SER A 131 -2.26 8.03 3.17
CA SER A 131 -3.23 9.09 3.46
C SER A 131 -3.37 9.40 4.96
N SER A 132 -2.97 8.49 5.83
CA SER A 132 -2.97 8.73 7.29
C SER A 132 -2.07 9.90 7.73
N VAL A 133 -1.13 10.35 6.89
CA VAL A 133 -0.28 11.53 7.17
C VAL A 133 -1.08 12.82 7.24
N TYR A 134 -2.27 12.89 6.62
CA TYR A 134 -3.15 14.04 6.66
C TYR A 134 -3.81 14.27 8.03
N GLY A 135 -3.82 13.22 8.89
CA GLY A 135 -4.45 13.30 10.21
C GLY A 135 -5.97 13.37 10.15
N ASP A 136 -6.57 13.88 11.24
CA ASP A 136 -8.03 14.07 11.35
C ASP A 136 -8.39 15.51 10.99
N ARG A 137 -8.35 15.82 9.69
CA ARG A 137 -8.73 17.11 9.16
C ARG A 137 -10.14 17.05 8.57
N PRO A 138 -10.96 18.07 8.79
CA PRO A 138 -12.24 18.20 8.10
C PRO A 138 -11.99 18.25 6.58
N LEU A 139 -12.82 17.53 5.82
CA LEU A 139 -12.86 17.66 4.37
C LEU A 139 -13.76 18.86 4.04
N GLU A 140 -13.17 19.92 3.53
CA GLU A 140 -13.88 21.13 3.10
C GLU A 140 -14.40 20.98 1.65
N GLY A 141 -15.08 19.86 1.36
CA GLY A 141 -15.73 19.64 0.05
C GLY A 141 -14.82 19.18 -1.09
N ALA A 142 -13.49 19.17 -0.90
CA ALA A 142 -12.53 18.67 -1.89
C ALA A 142 -11.65 17.57 -1.28
N GLY A 143 -11.07 16.69 -2.13
CA GLY A 143 -10.10 15.69 -1.71
C GLY A 143 -8.84 16.31 -1.10
N PHE A 144 -8.13 15.53 -0.29
CA PHE A 144 -6.82 15.94 0.22
C PHE A 144 -5.84 16.16 -0.93
N LYS A 145 -5.13 17.28 -0.89
CA LYS A 145 -4.07 17.61 -1.85
C LYS A 145 -2.69 17.33 -1.26
N GLU A 146 -1.72 17.05 -2.11
CA GLU A 146 -0.34 16.80 -1.67
C GLU A 146 0.28 18.02 -0.97
N THR A 147 -0.22 19.22 -1.26
CA THR A 147 0.17 20.49 -0.65
C THR A 147 -0.46 20.74 0.71
N ASP A 148 -1.43 19.93 1.12
CA ASP A 148 -2.07 20.09 2.42
C ASP A 148 -1.10 19.82 3.57
N PRO A 149 -1.20 20.54 4.69
CA PRO A 149 -0.37 20.31 5.87
C PRO A 149 -0.50 18.89 6.39
N VAL A 150 0.63 18.28 6.78
CA VAL A 150 0.74 16.91 7.30
C VAL A 150 1.54 16.87 8.61
N ASP A 151 1.33 17.89 9.45
CA ASP A 151 2.14 18.14 10.65
C ASP A 151 1.50 17.59 11.93
N ALA A 152 0.27 17.07 11.85
CA ALA A 152 -0.50 16.56 12.99
C ALA A 152 -0.96 15.11 12.79
N PRO A 153 -0.03 14.14 12.71
CA PRO A 153 -0.39 12.73 12.60
C PRO A 153 -1.13 12.24 13.85
N VAL A 154 -2.22 11.49 13.68
CA VAL A 154 -3.05 10.98 14.80
C VAL A 154 -2.68 9.56 15.23
N SER A 155 -1.63 8.97 14.67
CA SER A 155 -1.13 7.66 15.05
C SER A 155 0.38 7.55 14.83
N LEU A 156 1.03 6.61 15.54
CA LEU A 156 2.44 6.31 15.32
C LEU A 156 2.70 5.83 13.89
N TYR A 157 1.79 5.03 13.32
CA TYR A 157 1.88 4.64 11.91
C TYR A 157 1.97 5.87 10.98
N ALA A 158 1.06 6.83 11.14
CA ALA A 158 1.06 8.06 10.36
C ALA A 158 2.36 8.86 10.56
N ALA A 159 2.84 8.96 11.80
CA ALA A 159 4.10 9.62 12.12
C ALA A 159 5.29 8.96 11.43
N THR A 160 5.36 7.60 11.40
CA THR A 160 6.43 6.90 10.68
C THR A 160 6.37 7.11 9.17
N LYS A 161 5.17 7.16 8.58
CA LYS A 161 5.02 7.44 7.14
C LYS A 161 5.42 8.87 6.79
N ARG A 162 5.05 9.85 7.63
CA ARG A 162 5.54 11.23 7.46
C ARG A 162 7.05 11.33 7.62
N ALA A 163 7.64 10.59 8.56
CA ALA A 163 9.10 10.52 8.70
C ALA A 163 9.76 9.94 7.45
N ASN A 164 9.17 8.91 6.80
CA ASN A 164 9.68 8.39 5.53
C ASN A 164 9.71 9.47 4.43
N GLU A 165 8.65 10.30 4.32
CA GLU A 165 8.65 11.42 3.38
C GLU A 165 9.78 12.41 3.66
N LEU A 166 9.99 12.81 4.92
CA LEU A 166 11.03 13.76 5.32
C LEU A 166 12.44 13.22 5.10
N MET A 167 12.67 11.94 5.42
CA MET A 167 13.93 11.25 5.15
C MET A 167 14.22 11.22 3.64
N SER A 168 13.24 10.84 2.83
CA SER A 168 13.37 10.79 1.37
C SER A 168 13.65 12.17 0.76
N ILE A 169 12.98 13.24 1.21
CA ILE A 169 13.28 14.63 0.80
C ILE A 169 14.73 14.98 1.10
N SER A 170 15.20 14.65 2.31
CA SER A 170 16.58 14.94 2.72
C SER A 170 17.58 14.20 1.83
N TYR A 171 17.35 12.92 1.57
CA TYR A 171 18.22 12.08 0.73
C TYR A 171 18.24 12.53 -0.74
N ALA A 172 17.09 12.91 -1.30
CA ALA A 172 17.03 13.45 -2.66
C ALA A 172 17.92 14.70 -2.79
N LYS A 173 17.80 15.62 -1.83
CA LYS A 173 18.59 16.86 -1.83
C LYS A 173 20.07 16.63 -1.59
N LEU A 174 20.45 15.75 -0.67
CA LEU A 174 21.85 15.51 -0.30
C LEU A 174 22.59 14.68 -1.32
N TYR A 175 21.94 13.67 -1.89
CA TYR A 175 22.60 12.65 -2.71
C TYR A 175 22.16 12.62 -4.16
N GLY A 176 21.17 13.42 -4.53
CA GLY A 176 20.80 13.67 -5.92
C GLY A 176 20.08 12.53 -6.62
N PHE A 177 19.56 11.49 -5.91
CA PHE A 177 18.80 10.46 -6.59
C PHE A 177 17.28 10.70 -6.54
N PRO A 178 16.57 10.48 -7.67
CA PRO A 178 15.15 10.77 -7.77
C PRO A 178 14.28 9.84 -6.93
N MET A 179 13.27 10.40 -6.25
CA MET A 179 12.33 9.62 -5.46
C MET A 179 10.89 10.12 -5.62
N SER A 180 9.95 9.17 -5.56
CA SER A 180 8.52 9.44 -5.60
C SER A 180 7.81 8.74 -4.45
N GLY A 181 7.17 9.50 -3.57
CA GLY A 181 6.34 8.97 -2.49
C GLY A 181 4.88 8.89 -2.91
N LEU A 182 4.21 7.78 -2.59
CA LEU A 182 2.80 7.56 -2.89
C LEU A 182 1.99 7.54 -1.59
N ARG A 183 1.07 8.48 -1.40
CA ARG A 183 0.09 8.49 -0.32
C ARG A 183 -1.08 7.62 -0.71
N PHE A 184 -1.03 6.34 -0.33
CA PHE A 184 -2.11 5.39 -0.58
C PHE A 184 -3.33 5.73 0.26
N PHE A 185 -4.50 5.73 -0.39
CA PHE A 185 -5.79 5.70 0.27
C PHE A 185 -6.23 4.24 0.53
N THR A 186 -7.52 3.95 0.60
CA THR A 186 -7.95 2.61 1.02
C THR A 186 -7.93 1.63 -0.16
N VAL A 187 -6.89 0.80 -0.23
CA VAL A 187 -6.74 -0.21 -1.29
C VAL A 187 -7.54 -1.45 -0.97
N TYR A 188 -8.30 -1.97 -1.95
CA TYR A 188 -9.08 -3.19 -1.81
C TYR A 188 -8.99 -4.08 -3.06
N GLY A 189 -9.40 -5.35 -2.92
CA GLY A 189 -9.43 -6.32 -4.03
C GLY A 189 -8.99 -7.72 -3.62
N PRO A 190 -8.93 -8.66 -4.59
CA PRO A 190 -8.41 -10.01 -4.40
C PRO A 190 -7.02 -10.03 -3.77
N TRP A 191 -6.74 -11.03 -2.96
CA TRP A 191 -5.47 -11.12 -2.22
C TRP A 191 -5.25 -10.00 -1.21
N GLY A 192 -6.30 -9.30 -0.81
CA GLY A 192 -6.26 -8.18 0.11
C GLY A 192 -5.76 -8.54 1.51
N ARG A 193 -5.62 -7.52 2.37
CA ARG A 193 -5.13 -7.71 3.75
C ARG A 193 -6.29 -8.05 4.69
N PRO A 194 -6.14 -9.07 5.57
CA PRO A 194 -7.20 -9.48 6.50
C PRO A 194 -7.61 -8.42 7.55
N ASP A 195 -6.72 -7.47 7.85
CA ASP A 195 -6.97 -6.36 8.77
C ASP A 195 -7.81 -5.21 8.17
N MET A 196 -8.14 -5.28 6.87
CA MET A 196 -9.00 -4.30 6.21
C MET A 196 -10.49 -4.64 6.42
N ALA A 197 -11.33 -3.59 6.55
CA ALA A 197 -12.74 -3.73 6.90
C ALA A 197 -13.50 -4.68 5.95
N TYR A 198 -13.39 -4.50 4.64
CA TYR A 198 -14.08 -5.35 3.66
C TYR A 198 -13.73 -6.84 3.81
N TYR A 199 -12.47 -7.15 4.10
CA TYR A 199 -11.99 -8.52 4.29
C TYR A 199 -12.49 -9.11 5.62
N GLY A 200 -12.27 -8.38 6.72
CA GLY A 200 -12.71 -8.80 8.05
C GLY A 200 -14.23 -8.94 8.14
N PHE A 201 -14.99 -8.08 7.47
CA PHE A 201 -16.45 -8.19 7.39
C PHE A 201 -16.85 -9.45 6.61
N THR A 202 -16.25 -9.72 5.45
CA THR A 202 -16.53 -10.95 4.69
C THR A 202 -16.29 -12.20 5.54
N GLN A 203 -15.17 -12.25 6.26
CA GLN A 203 -14.87 -13.39 7.14
C GLN A 203 -15.93 -13.60 8.21
N LYS A 204 -16.34 -12.52 8.88
CA LYS A 204 -17.36 -12.57 9.95
C LYS A 204 -18.75 -12.93 9.39
N ILE A 205 -19.18 -12.31 8.30
CA ILE A 205 -20.48 -12.53 7.70
C ILE A 205 -20.62 -13.99 7.25
N LEU A 206 -19.65 -14.49 6.48
CA LEU A 206 -19.66 -15.89 6.03
C LEU A 206 -19.47 -16.88 7.18
N GLY A 207 -18.90 -16.46 8.30
CA GLY A 207 -18.82 -17.22 9.55
C GLY A 207 -20.06 -17.13 10.44
N GLY A 208 -21.13 -16.45 10.01
CA GLY A 208 -22.38 -16.27 10.79
C GLY A 208 -22.20 -15.34 12.01
N GLN A 209 -21.14 -14.52 12.03
CA GLN A 209 -20.83 -13.59 13.12
C GLN A 209 -21.32 -12.18 12.79
N SER A 210 -21.61 -11.39 13.84
CA SER A 210 -21.92 -9.97 13.66
C SER A 210 -20.67 -9.16 13.30
N ILE A 211 -20.89 -8.09 12.53
CA ILE A 211 -19.86 -7.09 12.25
C ILE A 211 -20.06 -5.87 13.14
N GLU A 212 -18.97 -5.27 13.60
CA GLU A 212 -19.00 -4.02 14.35
C GLU A 212 -18.86 -2.84 13.39
N VAL A 213 -19.85 -1.94 13.39
CA VAL A 213 -19.91 -0.77 12.52
C VAL A 213 -19.59 0.46 13.37
N TYR A 214 -18.34 0.90 13.28
CA TYR A 214 -17.85 2.05 14.06
C TYR A 214 -18.30 3.39 13.48
N GLY A 215 -18.29 4.43 14.35
CA GLY A 215 -18.75 5.76 14.00
C GLY A 215 -20.21 5.80 13.56
N GLU A 216 -21.01 4.83 14.03
CA GLU A 216 -22.43 4.67 13.65
C GLU A 216 -22.64 4.60 12.13
N GLY A 217 -21.64 4.10 11.40
CA GLY A 217 -21.68 3.96 9.95
C GLY A 217 -21.49 5.25 9.15
N ARG A 218 -21.21 6.39 9.80
CA ARG A 218 -21.08 7.70 9.14
C ARG A 218 -19.73 7.98 8.50
N MET A 219 -18.79 7.03 8.62
CA MET A 219 -17.45 7.17 8.00
C MET A 219 -17.53 6.98 6.50
N ALA A 220 -16.66 7.70 5.77
CA ALA A 220 -16.46 7.51 4.35
C ALA A 220 -14.96 7.29 4.03
N ARG A 221 -14.69 6.49 3.01
CA ARG A 221 -13.32 6.20 2.55
C ARG A 221 -13.27 6.20 1.03
N ASP A 222 -12.12 6.58 0.52
CA ASP A 222 -11.75 6.42 -0.86
C ASP A 222 -11.27 4.96 -1.06
N PHE A 223 -12.12 4.13 -1.66
CA PHE A 223 -11.82 2.73 -1.94
C PHE A 223 -11.28 2.58 -3.36
N THR A 224 -10.01 2.28 -3.49
CA THR A 224 -9.34 2.14 -4.78
C THR A 224 -9.01 0.68 -5.07
N TYR A 225 -9.44 0.19 -6.23
CA TYR A 225 -9.21 -1.19 -6.62
C TYR A 225 -7.73 -1.45 -6.91
N ILE A 226 -7.27 -2.66 -6.60
CA ILE A 226 -5.84 -3.02 -6.66
C ILE A 226 -5.22 -2.81 -8.05
N ASP A 227 -5.92 -3.10 -9.14
CA ASP A 227 -5.37 -2.93 -10.49
C ASP A 227 -5.11 -1.45 -10.81
N ASP A 228 -6.00 -0.55 -10.36
CA ASP A 228 -5.84 0.90 -10.52
C ASP A 228 -4.65 1.40 -9.70
N ILE A 229 -4.46 0.88 -8.49
CA ILE A 229 -3.28 1.17 -7.66
C ILE A 229 -2.00 0.74 -8.37
N VAL A 230 -1.98 -0.44 -8.96
CA VAL A 230 -0.81 -0.95 -9.71
C VAL A 230 -0.52 -0.09 -10.94
N ASP A 231 -1.57 0.33 -11.67
CA ASP A 231 -1.43 1.25 -12.82
C ASP A 231 -0.76 2.58 -12.37
N GLY A 232 -1.17 3.13 -11.23
CA GLY A 232 -0.59 4.36 -10.69
C GLY A 232 0.86 4.19 -10.26
N ILE A 233 1.20 3.11 -9.53
CA ILE A 233 2.58 2.82 -9.09
C ILE A 233 3.52 2.68 -10.29
N VAL A 234 3.12 1.89 -11.27
CA VAL A 234 3.92 1.64 -12.48
C VAL A 234 4.05 2.91 -13.32
N GLY A 235 2.96 3.69 -13.44
CA GLY A 235 3.01 4.98 -14.10
C GLY A 235 4.02 5.94 -13.46
N VAL A 236 4.08 6.00 -12.13
CA VAL A 236 5.08 6.81 -11.41
C VAL A 236 6.49 6.23 -11.56
N LEU A 237 6.65 4.90 -11.50
CA LEU A 237 7.95 4.25 -11.69
C LEU A 237 8.57 4.58 -13.05
N ASP A 238 7.74 4.69 -14.09
CA ASP A 238 8.17 5.00 -15.44
C ASP A 238 8.46 6.51 -15.68
N ASN A 239 8.06 7.38 -14.75
CA ASN A 239 8.21 8.84 -14.83
C ASN A 239 8.99 9.40 -13.63
N PRO A 240 10.31 9.14 -13.54
CA PRO A 240 11.13 9.64 -12.46
C PRO A 240 11.16 11.18 -12.43
N PRO A 241 11.19 11.80 -11.25
CA PRO A 241 11.47 13.22 -11.13
C PRO A 241 12.85 13.57 -11.71
N ALA A 242 13.10 14.87 -11.95
CA ALA A 242 14.44 15.31 -12.30
C ALA A 242 15.47 14.88 -11.25
N GLN A 243 16.74 14.83 -11.64
CA GLN A 243 17.84 14.44 -10.74
C GLN A 243 17.82 15.29 -9.45
N GLY A 244 17.86 14.61 -8.30
CA GLY A 244 17.72 15.24 -6.99
C GLY A 244 16.29 15.66 -6.65
N GLY A 245 15.31 15.38 -7.51
CA GLY A 245 13.91 15.65 -7.28
C GLY A 245 13.26 14.64 -6.32
N HIS A 246 12.34 15.16 -5.52
CA HIS A 246 11.46 14.35 -4.68
C HIS A 246 10.03 14.84 -4.89
N GLU A 247 9.15 13.93 -5.25
CA GLU A 247 7.74 14.24 -5.50
C GLU A 247 6.84 13.36 -4.64
N ILE A 248 5.72 13.91 -4.21
CA ILE A 248 4.64 13.17 -3.52
C ILE A 248 3.41 13.17 -4.43
N TYR A 249 2.73 12.02 -4.50
CA TYR A 249 1.48 11.85 -5.22
C TYR A 249 0.45 11.16 -4.35
N ASN A 250 -0.77 11.65 -4.36
CA ASN A 250 -1.92 10.88 -3.87
C ASN A 250 -2.27 9.80 -4.88
N ILE A 251 -2.64 8.63 -4.36
CA ILE A 251 -3.12 7.52 -5.17
C ILE A 251 -4.41 6.96 -4.55
N GLY A 252 -5.52 7.21 -5.22
CA GLY A 252 -6.89 6.96 -4.76
C GLY A 252 -7.88 6.92 -5.91
N ASP A 253 -9.17 6.71 -5.63
CA ASP A 253 -10.26 6.73 -6.63
C ASP A 253 -10.87 8.13 -6.82
N ASN A 254 -10.64 9.04 -5.88
CA ASN A 254 -11.28 10.38 -5.86
C ASN A 254 -12.83 10.30 -5.83
N ASP A 255 -13.37 9.20 -5.32
CA ASP A 255 -14.81 8.94 -5.20
C ASP A 255 -15.09 8.34 -3.80
N PRO A 256 -15.35 9.16 -2.77
CA PRO A 256 -15.51 8.68 -1.41
C PRO A 256 -16.80 7.90 -1.25
N VAL A 257 -16.71 6.69 -0.71
CA VAL A 257 -17.86 5.81 -0.45
C VAL A 257 -18.13 5.72 1.04
N GLY A 258 -19.40 5.84 1.42
CA GLY A 258 -19.86 5.65 2.80
C GLY A 258 -19.68 4.22 3.29
N LEU A 259 -19.36 4.05 4.60
CA LEU A 259 -19.16 2.73 5.19
C LEU A 259 -20.40 1.83 5.03
N MET A 260 -21.60 2.37 5.19
CA MET A 260 -22.85 1.59 5.02
C MET A 260 -23.07 1.16 3.57
N GLU A 261 -22.74 2.00 2.61
CA GLU A 261 -22.80 1.67 1.19
C GLU A 261 -21.81 0.55 0.83
N MET A 262 -20.59 0.63 1.34
CA MET A 262 -19.59 -0.43 1.17
C MET A 262 -20.08 -1.76 1.75
N ILE A 263 -20.71 -1.74 2.96
CA ILE A 263 -21.25 -2.95 3.60
C ILE A 263 -22.37 -3.53 2.73
N THR A 264 -23.34 -2.73 2.30
CA THR A 264 -24.47 -3.22 1.46
C THR A 264 -23.98 -3.78 0.13
N THR A 265 -23.00 -3.13 -0.48
CA THR A 265 -22.36 -3.63 -1.72
C THR A 265 -21.63 -4.96 -1.49
N LEU A 266 -20.96 -5.10 -0.35
CA LEU A 266 -20.29 -6.34 0.04
C LEU A 266 -21.29 -7.47 0.30
N GLU A 267 -22.39 -7.20 1.03
CA GLU A 267 -23.49 -8.14 1.26
C GLU A 267 -24.05 -8.70 -0.05
N THR A 268 -24.25 -7.81 -1.02
CA THR A 268 -24.68 -8.19 -2.37
C THR A 268 -23.66 -9.09 -3.07
N ALA A 269 -22.37 -8.75 -2.99
CA ALA A 269 -21.30 -9.50 -3.63
C ALA A 269 -21.11 -10.91 -3.04
N ILE A 270 -21.30 -11.07 -1.72
CA ILE A 270 -21.16 -12.38 -1.04
C ILE A 270 -22.48 -13.15 -0.93
N GLY A 271 -23.63 -12.53 -1.29
CA GLY A 271 -24.95 -13.15 -1.24
C GLY A 271 -25.50 -13.39 0.18
N GLN A 272 -25.01 -12.65 1.20
CA GLN A 272 -25.41 -12.83 2.59
C GLN A 272 -25.44 -11.48 3.33
N GLU A 273 -26.55 -11.24 4.06
CA GLU A 273 -26.72 -10.04 4.89
C GLU A 273 -25.91 -10.13 6.19
N ALA A 274 -25.37 -9.01 6.63
CA ALA A 274 -24.63 -8.86 7.87
C ALA A 274 -25.53 -8.56 9.07
N VAL A 275 -25.30 -9.19 10.19
CA VAL A 275 -25.78 -8.72 11.49
C VAL A 275 -24.89 -7.59 11.95
N LYS A 276 -25.41 -6.35 11.95
CA LYS A 276 -24.66 -5.11 12.23
C LYS A 276 -24.81 -4.69 13.68
N VAL A 277 -23.69 -4.48 14.38
CA VAL A 277 -23.66 -3.92 15.75
C VAL A 277 -23.02 -2.54 15.67
N MET A 278 -23.81 -1.49 15.89
CA MET A 278 -23.33 -0.12 15.87
C MET A 278 -22.43 0.18 17.07
N ARG A 279 -21.33 0.88 16.83
CA ARG A 279 -20.33 1.25 17.84
C ARG A 279 -19.93 2.71 17.71
N PRO A 280 -19.56 3.38 18.81
CA PRO A 280 -18.95 4.70 18.74
C PRO A 280 -17.63 4.66 17.98
N MET A 281 -17.13 5.83 17.57
CA MET A 281 -15.87 5.97 16.86
C MET A 281 -14.69 5.49 17.73
N GLN A 282 -13.71 4.83 17.11
CA GLN A 282 -12.52 4.35 17.81
C GLN A 282 -11.40 5.42 17.80
N PRO A 283 -10.51 5.41 18.82
CA PRO A 283 -9.33 6.27 18.82
C PRO A 283 -8.45 6.02 17.58
N GLY A 284 -8.02 7.11 16.95
CA GLY A 284 -7.20 7.07 15.73
C GLY A 284 -7.97 6.89 14.42
N ASP A 285 -9.30 6.69 14.46
CA ASP A 285 -10.13 6.72 13.27
C ASP A 285 -10.43 8.17 12.86
N VAL A 286 -10.57 8.40 11.55
CA VAL A 286 -10.94 9.69 10.95
C VAL A 286 -12.30 9.58 10.27
N THR A 287 -13.05 10.68 10.20
CA THR A 287 -14.44 10.68 9.71
C THR A 287 -14.51 10.35 8.22
N ALA A 288 -13.70 11.00 7.40
CA ALA A 288 -13.65 10.78 5.97
C ALA A 288 -12.26 11.01 5.40
N THR A 289 -11.91 10.25 4.36
CA THR A 289 -10.68 10.48 3.59
C THR A 289 -10.93 10.19 2.12
N PHE A 290 -10.55 11.13 1.24
CA PHE A 290 -10.46 10.85 -0.20
C PHE A 290 -9.38 11.71 -0.86
N ALA A 291 -8.86 11.22 -1.98
CA ALA A 291 -7.73 11.82 -2.69
C ALA A 291 -8.18 12.90 -3.68
N ASP A 292 -7.45 14.00 -3.74
CA ASP A 292 -7.29 14.72 -5.01
C ASP A 292 -6.17 14.01 -5.78
N ILE A 293 -6.43 13.59 -7.00
CA ILE A 293 -5.51 12.81 -7.84
C ILE A 293 -5.02 13.58 -9.08
N ASP A 294 -5.31 14.87 -9.18
CA ASP A 294 -5.00 15.69 -10.36
C ASP A 294 -3.50 15.69 -10.69
N LYS A 295 -2.64 15.71 -9.66
CA LYS A 295 -1.20 15.68 -9.84
C LYS A 295 -0.73 14.35 -10.45
N LEU A 296 -1.23 13.22 -9.98
CA LEU A 296 -0.92 11.90 -10.52
C LEU A 296 -1.48 11.73 -11.93
N HIS A 297 -2.70 12.22 -12.17
CA HIS A 297 -3.31 12.24 -13.49
C HIS A 297 -2.48 13.06 -14.49
N ALA A 298 -2.02 14.24 -14.11
CA ALA A 298 -1.19 15.09 -14.97
C ALA A 298 0.15 14.44 -15.35
N LEU A 299 0.74 13.64 -14.44
CA LEU A 299 2.00 12.94 -14.70
C LEU A 299 1.82 11.73 -15.62
N THR A 300 0.79 10.91 -15.36
CA THR A 300 0.71 9.54 -15.90
C THR A 300 -0.53 9.28 -16.73
N GLY A 301 -1.49 10.17 -16.77
CA GLY A 301 -2.84 9.91 -17.26
C GLY A 301 -3.68 9.01 -16.34
N TYR A 302 -3.23 8.79 -15.10
CA TYR A 302 -3.90 7.93 -14.12
C TYR A 302 -5.36 8.30 -13.96
N LYS A 303 -6.21 7.29 -14.11
CA LYS A 303 -7.65 7.42 -13.91
C LYS A 303 -8.19 6.08 -13.41
N PRO A 304 -8.76 6.00 -12.20
CA PRO A 304 -9.40 4.79 -11.70
C PRO A 304 -10.52 4.31 -12.62
N LYS A 305 -10.61 3.01 -12.84
CA LYS A 305 -11.51 2.38 -13.81
C LYS A 305 -12.52 1.43 -13.16
N VAL A 306 -12.15 0.85 -12.01
CA VAL A 306 -12.93 -0.23 -11.39
C VAL A 306 -13.80 0.34 -10.28
N LYS A 307 -15.11 0.35 -10.49
CA LYS A 307 -16.09 0.79 -9.48
C LYS A 307 -16.20 -0.22 -8.32
N LEU A 308 -16.56 0.27 -7.12
CA LEU A 308 -16.60 -0.51 -5.89
C LEU A 308 -17.37 -1.83 -6.02
N ALA A 309 -18.55 -1.81 -6.60
CA ALA A 309 -19.38 -3.01 -6.78
C ALA A 309 -18.67 -4.09 -7.62
N GLN A 310 -18.02 -3.69 -8.71
CA GLN A 310 -17.27 -4.60 -9.56
C GLN A 310 -16.05 -5.18 -8.84
N GLY A 311 -15.32 -4.34 -8.08
CA GLY A 311 -14.15 -4.77 -7.35
C GLY A 311 -14.47 -5.69 -6.17
N LEU A 312 -15.59 -5.43 -5.46
CA LEU A 312 -16.05 -6.30 -4.38
C LEU A 312 -16.59 -7.64 -4.90
N ASP A 313 -17.25 -7.67 -6.07
CA ASP A 313 -17.65 -8.93 -6.72
C ASP A 313 -16.42 -9.80 -7.06
N ARG A 314 -15.37 -9.21 -7.64
CA ARG A 314 -14.10 -9.91 -7.93
C ARG A 314 -13.43 -10.39 -6.64
N PHE A 315 -13.45 -9.57 -5.59
CA PHE A 315 -12.92 -9.96 -4.28
C PHE A 315 -13.69 -11.13 -3.66
N ALA A 316 -15.04 -11.08 -3.69
CA ALA A 316 -15.89 -12.12 -3.13
C ALA A 316 -15.68 -13.48 -3.83
N LYS A 317 -15.57 -13.48 -5.17
CA LYS A 317 -15.25 -14.67 -5.96
C LYS A 317 -13.88 -15.25 -5.57
N TRP A 318 -12.85 -14.40 -5.52
CA TRP A 318 -11.53 -14.82 -5.08
C TRP A 318 -11.56 -15.40 -3.65
N TYR A 319 -12.29 -14.75 -2.73
CA TYR A 319 -12.38 -15.18 -1.34
C TYR A 319 -13.02 -16.57 -1.23
N ALA A 320 -14.12 -16.80 -1.97
CA ALA A 320 -14.80 -18.08 -2.02
C ALA A 320 -13.88 -19.20 -2.57
N GLU A 321 -13.18 -18.95 -3.67
CA GLU A 321 -12.23 -19.89 -4.27
C GLU A 321 -11.06 -20.19 -3.32
N PHE A 322 -10.45 -19.18 -2.73
CA PHE A 322 -9.25 -19.31 -1.90
C PHE A 322 -9.54 -20.05 -0.58
N TYR A 323 -10.71 -19.83 0.02
CA TYR A 323 -11.09 -20.45 1.28
C TYR A 323 -12.02 -21.67 1.13
N GLY A 324 -12.36 -22.08 -0.10
CA GLY A 324 -13.23 -23.23 -0.38
C GLY A 324 -14.66 -23.03 0.14
N ARG A 325 -15.22 -21.86 -0.02
CA ARG A 325 -16.55 -21.48 0.50
C ARG A 325 -17.52 -21.12 -0.61
#